data_a95f8b8dc44a3ecbaa03441c7524f598
#
_entry.id   a95f8b8dc44a3ecbaa03441c7524f598
#
_cell.length_a   1.000
_cell.length_b   1.000
_cell.length_c   1.000
_cell.angle_alpha   90.00
_cell.angle_beta   90.00
_cell.angle_gamma   90.00
#
_symmetry.space_group_name_H-M   'P 1'
#
loop_
_entity.id
_entity.type
_entity.pdbx_description
1 polymer ?
#
loop_
_entity_poly.entity_id
_entity_poly.type
_entity_poly.pdbx_seq_one_letter_code
_entity_poly.pdbx_strand_id
1 'polypeptide(L)'
;MMAKRVLIVEDNDLNMKLFHDLLEAHGYDILQTKDGMEALQLARQHRPDLILMDIQLPEVSGLEVTKWIKEDDDLKAIPVIAVTAFAMKGDEEKIREGGCEAYIAKPISVANFLQTVARFCA
;
A
#
# COMPACT_ATOMS: atom_id res chain seq x y z
N MET A 1 23.54 3.40 -4.45
CA MET A 1 22.15 3.85 -4.54
C MET A 1 21.31 3.21 -3.46
N MET A 2 20.47 4.00 -2.84
CA MET A 2 19.57 3.46 -1.81
C MET A 2 18.38 2.78 -2.47
N ALA A 3 18.02 1.61 -1.96
CA ALA A 3 16.84 0.92 -2.42
C ALA A 3 15.58 1.73 -2.07
N LYS A 4 14.56 1.67 -2.92
CA LYS A 4 13.27 2.26 -2.60
C LYS A 4 12.59 1.44 -1.51
N ARG A 5 11.94 2.13 -0.59
CA ARG A 5 11.31 1.53 0.57
C ARG A 5 9.79 1.47 0.39
N VAL A 6 9.22 0.30 0.58
CA VAL A 6 7.78 0.08 0.46
C VAL A 6 7.23 -0.35 1.81
N LEU A 7 6.18 0.33 2.26
CA LEU A 7 5.43 -0.09 3.44
C LEU A 7 4.24 -0.94 2.99
N ILE A 8 4.15 -2.16 3.48
CA ILE A 8 3.04 -3.06 3.21
C ILE A 8 2.13 -3.10 4.43
N VAL A 9 0.86 -2.75 4.23
CA VAL A 9 -0.17 -2.82 5.27
C VAL A 9 -1.18 -3.88 4.85
N GLU A 10 -1.09 -5.07 5.45
CA GLU A 10 -1.85 -6.24 5.05
C GLU A 10 -2.04 -7.16 6.27
N ASP A 11 -3.28 -7.54 6.58
CA ASP A 11 -3.54 -8.39 7.74
C ASP A 11 -3.48 -9.89 7.46
N ASN A 12 -3.55 -10.30 6.20
CA ASN A 12 -3.46 -11.71 5.82
C ASN A 12 -2.01 -12.14 5.68
N ASP A 13 -1.60 -13.14 6.46
CA ASP A 13 -0.20 -13.58 6.50
C ASP A 13 0.31 -14.12 5.17
N LEU A 14 -0.53 -14.83 4.42
CA LEU A 14 -0.13 -15.37 3.12
C LEU A 14 0.10 -14.25 2.11
N ASN A 15 -0.78 -13.27 2.08
CA ASN A 15 -0.63 -12.12 1.19
C ASN A 15 0.58 -11.27 1.58
N MET A 16 0.78 -11.07 2.88
CA MET A 16 1.96 -10.34 3.37
C MET A 16 3.25 -11.02 2.90
N LYS A 17 3.34 -12.32 3.08
CA LYS A 17 4.52 -13.08 2.64
C LYS A 17 4.73 -12.98 1.13
N LEU A 18 3.65 -13.12 0.37
CA LEU A 18 3.74 -13.03 -1.09
C LEU A 18 4.26 -11.67 -1.54
N PHE A 19 3.69 -10.59 -1.02
CA PHE A 19 4.09 -9.23 -1.39
C PHE A 19 5.53 -8.96 -0.96
N HIS A 20 5.88 -9.37 0.26
CA HIS A 20 7.23 -9.23 0.79
C HIS A 20 8.26 -9.92 -0.11
N ASP A 21 8.02 -11.20 -0.41
CA ASP A 21 8.97 -12.00 -1.18
C ASP A 21 9.15 -11.45 -2.60
N LEU A 22 8.06 -11.02 -3.24
CA LEU A 22 8.12 -10.44 -4.58
C LEU A 22 8.92 -9.14 -4.60
N LEU A 23 8.69 -8.27 -3.64
CA LEU A 23 9.37 -6.98 -3.59
C LEU A 23 10.82 -7.12 -3.18
N GLU A 24 11.11 -7.99 -2.23
CA GLU A 24 12.49 -8.26 -1.81
C GLU A 24 13.32 -8.81 -2.96
N ALA A 25 12.74 -9.73 -3.74
CA ALA A 25 13.42 -10.30 -4.92
C ALA A 25 13.74 -9.24 -5.97
N HIS A 26 13.03 -8.12 -5.97
CA HIS A 26 13.24 -7.02 -6.92
C HIS A 26 14.02 -5.85 -6.32
N GLY A 27 14.64 -6.05 -5.16
CA GLY A 27 15.56 -5.08 -4.58
C GLY A 27 14.94 -3.96 -3.76
N TYR A 28 13.67 -4.09 -3.38
CA TYR A 28 13.04 -3.10 -2.51
C TYR A 28 13.33 -3.37 -1.04
N ASP A 29 13.47 -2.31 -0.25
CA ASP A 29 13.46 -2.40 1.21
C ASP A 29 12.01 -2.42 1.67
N ILE A 30 11.70 -3.23 2.68
CA ILE A 30 10.32 -3.47 3.07
C ILE A 30 10.10 -3.18 4.55
N LEU A 31 9.04 -2.40 4.81
CA LEU A 31 8.43 -2.29 6.12
C LEU A 31 7.08 -2.98 6.04
N GLN A 32 6.63 -3.62 7.10
CA GLN A 32 5.34 -4.30 7.06
C GLN A 32 4.62 -4.19 8.39
N THR A 33 3.31 -4.11 8.31
CA THR A 33 2.43 -4.12 9.48
C THR A 33 1.08 -4.70 9.11
N LYS A 34 0.39 -5.24 10.10
CA LYS A 34 -0.99 -5.73 9.96
C LYS A 34 -2.00 -4.71 10.47
N ASP A 35 -1.54 -3.64 11.10
CA ASP A 35 -2.37 -2.68 11.81
C ASP A 35 -2.35 -1.33 11.11
N GLY A 36 -3.54 -0.82 10.75
CA GLY A 36 -3.67 0.47 10.10
C GLY A 36 -3.16 1.65 10.92
N MET A 37 -3.32 1.60 12.25
CA MET A 37 -2.81 2.67 13.11
C MET A 37 -1.28 2.66 13.19
N GLU A 38 -0.69 1.47 13.26
CA GLU A 38 0.77 1.34 13.22
C GLU A 38 1.33 1.83 11.89
N ALA A 39 0.57 1.67 10.80
CA ALA A 39 0.98 2.14 9.48
C ALA A 39 1.25 3.65 9.48
N LEU A 40 0.41 4.44 10.15
CA LEU A 40 0.64 5.88 10.27
C LEU A 40 1.95 6.19 10.99
N GLN A 41 2.21 5.48 12.09
CA GLN A 41 3.44 5.68 12.86
C GLN A 41 4.67 5.31 12.05
N LEU A 42 4.62 4.18 11.34
CA LEU A 42 5.73 3.73 10.48
C LEU A 42 5.96 4.70 9.32
N ALA A 43 4.90 5.22 8.73
CA ALA A 43 5.02 6.19 7.65
C ALA A 43 5.70 7.48 8.13
N ARG A 44 5.32 7.97 9.30
CA ARG A 44 5.93 9.17 9.87
C ARG A 44 7.40 8.96 10.24
N GLN A 45 7.70 7.79 10.79
CA GLN A 45 9.03 7.46 11.29
C GLN A 45 10.02 7.20 10.15
N HIS A 46 9.59 6.48 9.12
CA HIS A 46 10.47 6.00 8.06
C HIS A 46 10.28 6.67 6.70
N ARG A 47 9.15 7.33 6.46
CA ARG A 47 8.82 8.01 5.21
C ARG A 47 9.10 7.13 3.99
N PRO A 48 8.35 6.03 3.81
CA PRO A 48 8.55 5.13 2.68
C PRO A 48 8.28 5.83 1.35
N ASP A 49 8.79 5.26 0.28
CA ASP A 49 8.59 5.79 -1.07
C ASP A 49 7.23 5.38 -1.65
N LEU A 50 6.62 4.35 -1.08
CA LEU A 50 5.34 3.82 -1.53
C LEU A 50 4.65 3.10 -0.38
N ILE A 51 3.32 3.16 -0.33
CA ILE A 51 2.52 2.39 0.62
C ILE A 51 1.57 1.49 -0.16
N LEU A 52 1.63 0.18 0.13
CA LEU A 52 0.63 -0.77 -0.34
C LEU A 52 -0.37 -0.96 0.79
N MET A 53 -1.61 -0.55 0.55
CA MET A 53 -2.64 -0.49 1.58
C MET A 53 -3.77 -1.46 1.30
N ASP A 54 -3.91 -2.50 2.14
CA ASP A 54 -5.10 -3.34 2.10
C ASP A 54 -6.28 -2.52 2.60
N ILE A 55 -7.34 -2.47 1.82
CA ILE A 55 -8.55 -1.73 2.18
C ILE A 55 -9.32 -2.43 3.29
N GLN A 56 -9.25 -3.76 3.33
CA GLN A 56 -10.02 -4.58 4.26
C GLN A 56 -9.23 -4.93 5.51
N LEU A 57 -8.83 -3.92 6.25
CA LEU A 57 -8.12 -4.13 7.51
C LEU A 57 -9.14 -4.34 8.65
N PRO A 58 -8.78 -5.09 9.70
CA PRO A 58 -9.62 -5.17 10.89
C PRO A 58 -9.61 -3.81 11.60
N GLU A 59 -10.66 -3.51 12.34
CA GLU A 59 -10.83 -2.31 13.16
C GLU A 59 -10.93 -1.00 12.38
N VAL A 60 -10.00 -0.70 11.47
CA VAL A 60 -10.03 0.54 10.68
C VAL A 60 -9.82 0.21 9.21
N SER A 61 -10.63 0.82 8.34
CA SER A 61 -10.51 0.63 6.90
C SER A 61 -9.21 1.23 6.36
N GLY A 62 -8.59 0.55 5.39
CA GLY A 62 -7.43 1.10 4.69
C GLY A 62 -7.72 2.44 4.01
N LEU A 63 -8.97 2.70 3.62
CA LEU A 63 -9.36 4.00 3.06
C LEU A 63 -9.28 5.11 4.09
N GLU A 64 -9.64 4.82 5.34
CA GLU A 64 -9.51 5.81 6.42
C GLU A 64 -8.04 6.11 6.71
N VAL A 65 -7.21 5.08 6.75
CA VAL A 65 -5.78 5.27 6.96
C VAL A 65 -5.18 6.10 5.83
N THR A 66 -5.58 5.83 4.59
CA THR A 66 -5.14 6.59 3.43
C THR A 66 -5.56 8.07 3.56
N LYS A 67 -6.79 8.31 4.00
CA LYS A 67 -7.27 9.67 4.22
C LYS A 67 -6.39 10.41 5.22
N TRP A 68 -6.05 9.78 6.33
CA TRP A 68 -5.17 10.38 7.34
C TRP A 68 -3.78 10.68 6.78
N ILE A 69 -3.23 9.77 5.95
CA ILE A 69 -1.95 9.98 5.28
C ILE A 69 -2.03 11.20 4.34
N LYS A 70 -3.10 11.31 3.58
CA LYS A 70 -3.27 12.42 2.61
C LYS A 70 -3.61 13.75 3.25
N GLU A 71 -4.07 13.74 4.49
CA GLU A 71 -4.30 14.96 5.26
C GLU A 71 -3.05 15.44 6.00
N ASP A 72 -2.02 14.60 6.11
CA ASP A 72 -0.77 14.93 6.79
C ASP A 72 0.19 15.58 5.79
N ASP A 73 0.61 16.81 6.06
CA ASP A 73 1.48 17.57 5.16
C ASP A 73 2.82 16.88 4.92
N ASP A 74 3.32 16.10 5.87
CA ASP A 74 4.58 15.38 5.72
C ASP A 74 4.43 14.08 4.93
N LEU A 75 3.23 13.52 4.86
CA LEU A 75 2.99 12.21 4.27
C LEU A 75 2.21 12.23 2.96
N LYS A 76 1.49 13.30 2.68
CA LYS A 76 0.55 13.37 1.55
C LYS A 76 1.20 13.14 0.18
N ALA A 77 2.50 13.37 0.06
CA ALA A 77 3.22 13.15 -1.20
C ALA A 77 3.56 11.67 -1.45
N ILE A 78 3.44 10.81 -0.43
CA ILE A 78 3.75 9.39 -0.58
C ILE A 78 2.62 8.72 -1.35
N PRO A 79 2.89 8.07 -2.50
CA PRO A 79 1.83 7.37 -3.23
C PRO A 79 1.30 6.19 -2.43
N VAL A 80 -0.02 6.00 -2.48
CA VAL A 80 -0.70 4.88 -1.83
C VAL A 80 -1.39 4.07 -2.92
N ILE A 81 -1.07 2.78 -2.98
CA ILE A 81 -1.72 1.84 -3.87
C ILE A 81 -2.65 0.96 -3.03
N ALA A 82 -3.94 0.99 -3.33
CA ALA A 82 -4.90 0.13 -2.64
C ALA A 82 -4.78 -1.31 -3.16
N VAL A 83 -4.86 -2.27 -2.24
CA VAL A 83 -4.92 -3.69 -2.59
C VAL A 83 -6.23 -4.21 -2.04
N THR A 84 -7.09 -4.77 -2.90
CA THR A 84 -8.44 -5.09 -2.51
C THR A 84 -9.01 -6.30 -3.25
N ALA A 85 -9.80 -7.12 -2.52
CA ALA A 85 -10.59 -8.19 -3.13
C ALA A 85 -11.87 -7.65 -3.79
N PHE A 86 -12.24 -6.40 -3.51
CA PHE A 86 -13.44 -5.76 -4.04
C PHE A 86 -13.07 -4.67 -5.04
N ALA A 87 -12.77 -5.07 -6.27
CA ALA A 87 -12.40 -4.15 -7.33
C ALA A 87 -13.54 -3.98 -8.35
N MET A 88 -14.76 -3.78 -7.85
CA MET A 88 -15.89 -3.49 -8.72
C MET A 88 -15.86 -2.00 -9.11
N LYS A 89 -16.53 -1.66 -10.19
CA LYS A 89 -16.49 -0.31 -10.75
C LYS A 89 -16.80 0.80 -9.75
N GLY A 90 -17.80 0.61 -8.89
CA GLY A 90 -18.13 1.60 -7.86
C GLY A 90 -17.07 1.72 -6.78
N ASP A 91 -16.35 0.65 -6.48
CA ASP A 91 -15.29 0.65 -5.47
C ASP A 91 -14.05 1.38 -5.95
N GLU A 92 -13.75 1.29 -7.25
CA GLU A 92 -12.62 2.00 -7.83
C GLU A 92 -12.73 3.51 -7.63
N GLU A 93 -13.92 4.07 -7.85
CA GLU A 93 -14.16 5.49 -7.65
C GLU A 93 -13.93 5.89 -6.19
N LYS A 94 -14.44 5.10 -5.25
CA LYS A 94 -14.25 5.35 -3.81
C LYS A 94 -12.79 5.30 -3.42
N ILE A 95 -12.05 4.37 -3.97
CA ILE A 95 -10.62 4.20 -3.70
C ILE A 95 -9.86 5.45 -4.16
N ARG A 96 -10.14 5.92 -5.36
CA ARG A 96 -9.48 7.11 -5.90
C ARG A 96 -9.88 8.38 -5.16
N GLU A 97 -11.15 8.52 -4.80
CA GLU A 97 -11.63 9.64 -4.00
C GLU A 97 -10.99 9.67 -2.62
N GLY A 98 -10.67 8.51 -2.06
CA GLY A 98 -9.96 8.38 -0.79
C GLY A 98 -8.49 8.80 -0.84
N GLY A 99 -7.95 9.06 -2.03
CA GLY A 99 -6.59 9.54 -2.21
C GLY A 99 -5.59 8.50 -2.71
N CYS A 100 -6.03 7.27 -3.01
CA CYS A 100 -5.14 6.26 -3.60
C CYS A 100 -4.84 6.59 -5.05
N GLU A 101 -3.58 6.48 -5.43
CA GLU A 101 -3.12 6.78 -6.79
C GLU A 101 -3.44 5.64 -7.76
N ALA A 102 -3.57 4.41 -7.25
CA ALA A 102 -3.88 3.25 -8.06
C ALA A 102 -4.50 2.16 -7.18
N TYR A 103 -4.97 1.09 -7.79
CA TYR A 103 -5.41 -0.08 -7.03
C TYR A 103 -4.95 -1.37 -7.70
N ILE A 104 -4.85 -2.43 -6.91
CA ILE A 104 -4.52 -3.77 -7.39
C ILE A 104 -5.58 -4.72 -6.85
N ALA A 105 -6.23 -5.45 -7.77
CA ALA A 105 -7.25 -6.41 -7.38
C ALA A 105 -6.64 -7.72 -6.90
N LYS A 106 -7.23 -8.31 -5.87
CA LYS A 106 -6.89 -9.67 -5.41
C LYS A 106 -7.78 -10.68 -6.11
N PRO A 107 -7.30 -11.88 -6.44
CA PRO A 107 -5.91 -12.33 -6.31
C PRO A 107 -5.00 -11.57 -7.26
N ILE A 108 -3.79 -11.25 -6.83
CA ILE A 108 -2.90 -10.43 -7.64
C ILE A 108 -2.34 -11.18 -8.84
N SER A 109 -2.17 -10.45 -9.96
CA SER A 109 -1.29 -10.88 -11.05
C SER A 109 0.12 -10.40 -10.70
N VAL A 110 1.09 -11.31 -10.64
CA VAL A 110 2.46 -10.97 -10.26
C VAL A 110 3.02 -9.89 -11.18
N ALA A 111 2.85 -10.04 -12.49
CA ALA A 111 3.34 -9.05 -13.45
C ALA A 111 2.70 -7.68 -13.25
N ASN A 112 1.39 -7.62 -13.07
CA ASN A 112 0.69 -6.36 -12.84
C ASN A 112 1.10 -5.71 -11.51
N PHE A 113 1.26 -6.50 -10.47
CA PHE A 113 1.71 -6.04 -9.16
C PHE A 113 3.07 -5.36 -9.26
N LEU A 114 4.03 -6.05 -9.86
CA LEU A 114 5.39 -5.53 -9.98
C LEU A 114 5.47 -4.30 -10.89
N GLN A 115 4.73 -4.28 -11.99
CA GLN A 115 4.67 -3.14 -12.88
C GLN A 115 4.08 -1.91 -12.19
N THR A 116 3.01 -2.12 -11.44
CA THR A 116 2.35 -1.02 -10.73
C THR A 116 3.27 -0.42 -9.67
N VAL A 117 3.93 -1.27 -8.89
CA VAL A 117 4.90 -0.81 -7.89
C VAL A 117 6.03 -0.04 -8.55
N ALA A 118 6.61 -0.58 -9.62
CA ALA A 118 7.73 0.07 -10.32
C ALA A 118 7.34 1.44 -10.87
N ARG A 119 6.11 1.59 -11.33
CA ARG A 119 5.62 2.87 -11.87
C ARG A 119 5.65 3.99 -10.83
N PHE A 120 5.38 3.67 -9.57
CA PHE A 120 5.34 4.66 -8.50
C PHE A 120 6.65 4.77 -7.71
N CYS A 121 7.57 3.84 -7.91
CA CYS A 121 8.89 3.84 -7.27
C CYS A 121 10.03 4.22 -8.21
N ALA A 122 9.70 4.60 -9.41
CA ALA A 122 10.71 4.93 -10.42
C ALA A 122 11.48 6.22 -10.06
#